data_4939a071bb8ba69870e37a29044df38e
#
_entry.id   4939a071bb8ba69870e37a29044df38e
#
_cell.length_a   1.000
_cell.length_b   1.000
_cell.length_c   1.000
_cell.angle_alpha   90.00
_cell.angle_beta   90.00
_cell.angle_gamma   90.00
#
_symmetry.space_group_name_H-M   'P 1'
#
loop_
_entity.id
_entity.type
_entity.pdbx_description
1 polymer ?
#
loop_
_entity_poly.entity_id
_entity_poly.type
_entity_poly.pdbx_seq_one_letter_code
_entity_poly.pdbx_strand_id
1 'polypeptide(L)'
;MRKWALSSALLLLLLTTLPDPAKKLQVNAEESGDDLANPPKVEEKLGAVPHGLSTDSEVAQREAESISRKTLRSSAEKFEFQAEVSRLMDIIINSLYSNKDIFLRELISNASDALDKIRFLSLTDKEVLGEGDTAKLEIQIKLDKEKKILSIRDRGIGMTKEDLIKNLGTIAKSGTSAFVEKMQSGGDLNLIGQFGVGFYSVYLVADYVEVISKHNDDKQYVWESKADGAFAISEDTWNEPLGRGTEIRLHLRDEAKEYLEEDKLKDLVKKYSEFINFPIYLWTTKEVDVEVPADEEESSEEEESTPEAKEDEDTEEDEEKKPKTKTIKETTSEWELLNDVKAVWLRSPKEVTDEEYSKFYHSLAKDFGDEKPMSWSHFTAEGDVEFKALLFVPPKAPHDLYESYYNNNKSNLKLYVRRVFISDEFDDLLPKYLNFLKGIVDSDTLPLNVSREMLQQHSSLKTIKKKLIRKALDMIRKIAEEDPDEYSNKDKTDEEKSEMAEKKGQYAKFWNEFGKSIKLGIIEDATNRNRLAKLLRFESTKSDGKLASLDEYISRMKPGQKDIFYITGSSKEQLEKSPFLERLTKKNYEVSSSSLTLWTST
;
A
#
# COMPACT_ATOMS: atom_id res chain seq x y z
N MET A 1 -25.14 48.35 -7.38
CA MET A 1 -24.46 48.20 -8.70
C MET A 1 -23.11 48.91 -8.85
N ARG A 2 -22.69 49.84 -7.98
CA ARG A 2 -21.37 50.51 -8.07
C ARG A 2 -20.20 49.82 -7.35
N LYS A 3 -20.46 48.86 -6.47
CA LYS A 3 -19.41 48.14 -5.73
C LYS A 3 -18.84 46.88 -6.48
N TRP A 4 -19.56 46.37 -7.46
CA TRP A 4 -19.13 45.19 -8.23
C TRP A 4 -18.24 45.53 -9.42
N ALA A 5 -18.35 46.77 -9.97
CA ALA A 5 -17.50 47.22 -11.06
C ALA A 5 -16.06 47.53 -10.63
N LEU A 6 -15.86 47.87 -9.33
CA LEU A 6 -14.52 48.12 -8.78
C LEU A 6 -13.74 46.84 -8.49
N SER A 7 -14.42 45.76 -8.15
CA SER A 7 -13.77 44.46 -7.86
C SER A 7 -13.26 43.78 -9.13
N SER A 8 -14.03 43.87 -10.22
CA SER A 8 -13.61 43.30 -11.53
C SER A 8 -12.47 44.10 -12.20
N ALA A 9 -12.41 45.43 -11.99
CA ALA A 9 -11.32 46.27 -12.50
C ALA A 9 -10.00 46.00 -11.71
N LEU A 10 -10.09 45.72 -10.42
CA LEU A 10 -8.92 45.40 -9.60
C LEU A 10 -8.33 44.02 -9.95
N LEU A 11 -9.20 43.04 -10.30
CA LEU A 11 -8.75 41.72 -10.74
C LEU A 11 -8.08 41.74 -12.11
N LEU A 12 -8.56 42.61 -13.03
CA LEU A 12 -7.92 42.80 -14.35
C LEU A 12 -6.56 43.50 -14.22
N LEU A 13 -6.42 44.44 -13.27
CA LEU A 13 -5.16 45.16 -13.05
C LEU A 13 -4.09 44.24 -12.41
N LEU A 14 -4.50 43.28 -11.58
CA LEU A 14 -3.59 42.26 -10.97
C LEU A 14 -3.09 41.25 -12.00
N LEU A 15 -3.85 40.95 -13.04
CA LEU A 15 -3.45 40.05 -14.12
C LEU A 15 -2.49 40.65 -15.14
N THR A 16 -2.38 41.99 -15.20
CA THR A 16 -1.48 42.71 -16.12
C THR A 16 -0.12 43.07 -15.51
N THR A 17 0.10 42.82 -14.22
CA THR A 17 1.36 43.14 -13.51
C THR A 17 2.23 41.97 -13.14
N LEU A 18 1.94 40.76 -13.64
CA LEU A 18 2.85 39.63 -13.48
C LEU A 18 3.98 39.73 -14.51
N PRO A 19 5.25 39.77 -14.10
CA PRO A 19 6.38 39.81 -15.01
C PRO A 19 6.55 38.49 -15.75
N ASP A 20 6.80 38.61 -17.06
CA ASP A 20 7.14 37.53 -17.98
C ASP A 20 8.33 36.69 -17.43
N PRO A 21 8.22 35.35 -17.28
CA PRO A 21 9.29 34.53 -16.74
C PRO A 21 10.53 34.42 -17.65
N ALA A 22 10.57 35.08 -18.79
CA ALA A 22 11.68 35.03 -19.75
C ALA A 22 12.76 36.14 -19.57
N LYS A 23 12.66 37.05 -18.61
CA LYS A 23 13.71 38.05 -18.34
C LYS A 23 14.65 37.59 -17.24
N LYS A 24 15.84 37.15 -17.66
CA LYS A 24 17.00 36.91 -16.80
C LYS A 24 17.36 38.15 -15.99
N LEU A 25 17.41 38.03 -14.67
CA LEU A 25 18.02 39.01 -13.79
C LEU A 25 19.55 39.04 -14.02
N GLN A 26 20.05 40.12 -14.56
CA GLN A 26 21.44 40.51 -14.47
C GLN A 26 21.64 41.24 -13.14
N VAL A 27 22.36 40.61 -12.23
CA VAL A 27 22.84 41.25 -11.00
C VAL A 27 24.25 41.74 -11.26
N ASN A 28 24.46 43.04 -11.23
CA ASN A 28 25.78 43.66 -11.15
C ASN A 28 26.32 43.42 -9.72
N ALA A 29 27.45 42.75 -9.61
CA ALA A 29 28.25 42.72 -8.39
C ALA A 29 29.43 43.68 -8.60
N GLU A 30 29.51 44.69 -7.75
CA GLU A 30 30.67 45.54 -7.59
C GLU A 30 31.77 44.81 -6.81
N GLU A 31 33.00 45.07 -7.23
CA GLU A 31 34.25 44.47 -6.76
C GLU A 31 34.57 44.82 -5.31
N SER A 32 35.05 43.81 -4.55
CA SER A 32 36.13 44.05 -3.57
C SER A 32 37.05 42.83 -3.62
N GLY A 33 38.30 43.09 -3.96
CA GLY A 33 39.34 42.10 -4.18
C GLY A 33 39.79 41.40 -2.91
N ASP A 34 40.21 40.17 -3.09
CA ASP A 34 41.41 39.59 -2.49
C ASP A 34 41.80 38.30 -3.22
N ASP A 35 43.07 38.17 -3.45
CA ASP A 35 43.79 37.15 -4.19
C ASP A 35 43.58 35.73 -3.64
N LEU A 36 43.11 34.79 -4.44
CA LEU A 36 43.48 33.37 -4.33
C LEU A 36 43.22 32.63 -5.66
N ALA A 37 44.24 31.90 -6.06
CA ALA A 37 44.50 31.19 -7.30
C ALA A 37 43.33 30.62 -8.11
N ASN A 38 43.28 30.93 -9.41
CA ASN A 38 42.38 30.41 -10.42
C ASN A 38 42.53 28.90 -10.68
N PRO A 39 41.42 28.14 -10.70
CA PRO A 39 41.38 26.86 -11.40
C PRO A 39 41.22 27.12 -12.92
N PRO A 40 41.69 26.22 -13.79
CA PRO A 40 41.72 26.44 -15.22
C PRO A 40 40.31 26.49 -15.81
N LYS A 41 40.09 27.52 -16.64
CA LYS A 41 38.87 27.71 -17.44
C LYS A 41 38.72 26.57 -18.43
N VAL A 42 37.61 25.84 -18.34
CA VAL A 42 37.14 24.98 -19.43
C VAL A 42 36.32 25.87 -20.37
N GLU A 43 36.85 26.16 -21.53
CA GLU A 43 36.10 26.78 -22.64
C GLU A 43 35.15 25.75 -23.24
N GLU A 44 33.87 25.86 -22.94
CA GLU A 44 32.82 25.20 -23.76
C GLU A 44 32.68 25.95 -25.08
N LYS A 45 33.30 25.45 -26.13
CA LYS A 45 32.95 25.81 -27.51
C LYS A 45 31.64 25.09 -27.86
N LEU A 46 30.53 25.84 -27.83
CA LEU A 46 29.31 25.42 -28.52
C LEU A 46 29.63 25.38 -30.03
N GLY A 47 29.97 24.23 -30.51
CA GLY A 47 30.06 23.96 -31.94
C GLY A 47 28.67 23.69 -32.50
N ALA A 48 28.32 24.48 -33.53
CA ALA A 48 27.14 24.28 -34.36
C ALA A 48 27.08 22.84 -34.87
N VAL A 49 25.87 22.25 -34.83
CA VAL A 49 25.59 20.94 -35.40
C VAL A 49 25.71 20.98 -36.91
N PRO A 50 26.65 20.28 -37.54
CA PRO A 50 26.61 20.09 -38.99
C PRO A 50 25.71 18.88 -39.28
N HIS A 51 24.71 19.07 -40.12
CA HIS A 51 24.11 17.98 -40.88
C HIS A 51 25.16 17.39 -41.80
N GLY A 52 25.75 16.25 -41.39
CA GLY A 52 26.65 15.48 -42.21
C GLY A 52 26.84 14.09 -41.58
N LEU A 53 26.64 13.07 -42.36
CA LEU A 53 26.89 11.67 -42.02
C LEU A 53 28.26 11.54 -41.33
N SER A 54 28.29 11.22 -40.03
CA SER A 54 29.53 10.89 -39.35
C SER A 54 30.03 9.56 -39.88
N THR A 55 31.28 9.51 -40.32
CA THR A 55 31.90 8.28 -40.78
C THR A 55 32.09 7.34 -39.58
N ASP A 56 31.98 6.03 -39.83
CA ASP A 56 32.17 4.99 -38.79
C ASP A 56 33.50 5.14 -38.02
N SER A 57 34.50 5.79 -38.65
CA SER A 57 35.81 6.06 -38.03
C SER A 57 35.75 7.15 -36.93
N GLU A 58 34.88 8.17 -37.08
CA GLU A 58 34.71 9.21 -36.04
C GLU A 58 33.94 8.72 -34.83
N VAL A 59 32.95 7.81 -35.04
CA VAL A 59 32.22 7.15 -33.95
C VAL A 59 33.17 6.24 -33.19
N ALA A 60 33.97 5.43 -33.88
CA ALA A 60 34.96 4.55 -33.26
C ALA A 60 36.06 5.33 -32.49
N GLN A 61 36.47 6.51 -32.98
CA GLN A 61 37.42 7.36 -32.26
C GLN A 61 36.79 7.97 -30.98
N ARG A 62 35.54 8.43 -31.04
CA ARG A 62 34.83 8.93 -29.85
C ARG A 62 34.57 7.84 -28.81
N GLU A 63 34.26 6.63 -29.26
CA GLU A 63 34.11 5.48 -28.37
C GLU A 63 35.45 5.07 -27.74
N ALA A 64 36.54 5.05 -28.51
CA ALA A 64 37.88 4.77 -28.01
C ALA A 64 38.37 5.83 -27.02
N GLU A 65 38.10 7.12 -27.25
CA GLU A 65 38.40 8.20 -26.32
C GLU A 65 37.53 8.11 -25.03
N SER A 66 36.27 7.70 -25.15
CA SER A 66 35.36 7.48 -24.02
C SER A 66 35.82 6.30 -23.15
N ILE A 67 36.27 5.22 -23.77
CA ILE A 67 36.83 4.05 -23.09
C ILE A 67 38.17 4.40 -22.43
N SER A 68 39.01 5.19 -23.09
CA SER A 68 40.31 5.67 -22.57
C SER A 68 40.17 6.55 -21.35
N ARG A 69 39.09 7.33 -21.26
CA ARG A 69 38.77 8.17 -20.06
C ARG A 69 38.22 7.35 -18.90
N LYS A 70 37.60 6.20 -19.14
CA LYS A 70 37.04 5.30 -18.12
C LYS A 70 38.07 4.33 -17.53
N THR A 71 39.14 4.04 -18.25
CA THR A 71 40.23 3.18 -17.74
C THR A 71 41.15 3.99 -16.83
N LEU A 72 41.27 3.55 -15.58
CA LEU A 72 42.30 4.06 -14.69
C LEU A 72 43.66 3.97 -15.37
N ARG A 73 44.43 5.06 -15.37
CA ARG A 73 45.79 5.07 -15.94
C ARG A 73 46.59 3.94 -15.30
N SER A 74 47.38 3.24 -16.08
CA SER A 74 48.19 2.10 -15.62
C SER A 74 49.20 2.43 -14.49
N SER A 75 49.49 3.72 -14.29
CA SER A 75 50.34 4.25 -13.22
C SER A 75 49.53 4.76 -12.00
N ALA A 76 48.19 4.59 -11.96
CA ALA A 76 47.40 5.03 -10.85
C ALA A 76 47.53 4.06 -9.66
N GLU A 77 47.85 4.59 -8.50
CA GLU A 77 47.78 3.84 -7.25
C GLU A 77 46.33 3.60 -6.88
N LYS A 78 45.98 2.35 -6.63
CA LYS A 78 44.63 1.96 -6.20
C LYS A 78 44.55 1.94 -4.70
N PHE A 79 43.60 2.69 -4.16
CA PHE A 79 43.27 2.69 -2.74
C PHE A 79 41.89 2.07 -2.56
N GLU A 80 41.73 1.25 -1.54
CA GLU A 80 40.42 0.73 -1.15
C GLU A 80 39.77 1.65 -0.13
N PHE A 81 38.47 1.87 -0.28
CA PHE A 81 37.71 2.62 0.73
C PHE A 81 37.70 1.84 2.03
N GLN A 82 38.01 2.51 3.13
CA GLN A 82 37.88 1.96 4.48
C GLN A 82 36.59 2.44 5.11
N ALA A 83 35.91 1.56 5.84
CA ALA A 83 34.68 1.87 6.52
C ALA A 83 34.85 1.73 8.03
N GLU A 84 34.42 2.74 8.78
CA GLU A 84 34.25 2.68 10.23
C GLU A 84 32.91 2.01 10.54
N VAL A 85 32.95 0.72 10.92
CA VAL A 85 31.76 -0.12 11.09
C VAL A 85 30.81 0.45 12.12
N SER A 86 31.31 0.93 13.26
CA SER A 86 30.50 1.53 14.33
C SER A 86 29.69 2.73 13.81
N ARG A 87 30.31 3.58 12.98
CA ARG A 87 29.64 4.74 12.40
C ARG A 87 28.62 4.36 11.34
N LEU A 88 28.84 3.30 10.56
CA LEU A 88 27.83 2.76 9.64
C LEU A 88 26.64 2.19 10.40
N MET A 89 26.87 1.49 11.51
CA MET A 89 25.81 1.02 12.39
C MET A 89 25.00 2.18 12.96
N ASP A 90 25.64 3.24 13.41
CA ASP A 90 24.97 4.46 13.90
C ASP A 90 24.08 5.09 12.81
N ILE A 91 24.54 5.14 11.57
CA ILE A 91 23.76 5.67 10.44
C ILE A 91 22.53 4.79 10.18
N ILE A 92 22.71 3.46 10.19
CA ILE A 92 21.62 2.50 9.98
C ILE A 92 20.58 2.63 11.09
N ILE A 93 21.02 2.69 12.35
CA ILE A 93 20.13 2.75 13.51
C ILE A 93 19.44 4.11 13.63
N ASN A 94 20.15 5.22 13.40
CA ASN A 94 19.66 6.55 13.74
C ASN A 94 19.18 7.39 12.55
N SER A 95 19.45 6.97 11.29
CA SER A 95 19.20 7.82 10.13
C SER A 95 18.55 7.09 8.93
N LEU A 96 18.67 5.77 8.84
CA LEU A 96 18.18 5.04 7.68
C LEU A 96 16.65 4.86 7.70
N TYR A 97 16.10 4.68 8.88
CA TYR A 97 14.70 4.36 9.10
C TYR A 97 13.99 5.44 9.89
N SER A 98 12.89 5.95 9.37
CA SER A 98 12.07 6.97 10.04
C SER A 98 11.10 6.37 11.06
N ASN A 99 10.71 5.11 10.88
CA ASN A 99 9.78 4.40 11.76
C ASN A 99 10.41 3.12 12.33
N LYS A 100 10.37 2.98 13.66
CA LYS A 100 10.90 1.80 14.36
C LYS A 100 10.12 0.51 14.05
N ASP A 101 8.82 0.61 13.80
CA ASP A 101 7.92 -0.53 13.54
C ASP A 101 8.40 -1.45 12.40
N ILE A 102 9.23 -0.94 11.51
CA ILE A 102 9.72 -1.67 10.35
C ILE A 102 10.65 -2.84 10.70
N PHE A 103 11.22 -2.87 11.91
CA PHE A 103 12.09 -3.99 12.31
C PHE A 103 11.37 -5.34 12.16
N LEU A 104 10.09 -5.40 12.54
CA LEU A 104 9.30 -6.63 12.45
C LEU A 104 9.05 -7.01 10.97
N ARG A 105 8.76 -6.03 10.11
CA ARG A 105 8.64 -6.24 8.66
C ARG A 105 9.92 -6.84 8.07
N GLU A 106 11.07 -6.30 8.43
CA GLU A 106 12.36 -6.78 7.90
C GLU A 106 12.68 -8.20 8.39
N LEU A 107 12.40 -8.52 9.66
CA LEU A 107 12.63 -9.86 10.20
C LEU A 107 11.69 -10.91 9.57
N ILE A 108 10.41 -10.59 9.43
CA ILE A 108 9.44 -11.48 8.78
C ILE A 108 9.82 -11.66 7.29
N SER A 109 10.27 -10.60 6.62
CA SER A 109 10.73 -10.70 5.23
C SER A 109 11.96 -11.60 5.08
N ASN A 110 12.92 -11.50 6.01
CA ASN A 110 14.09 -12.38 6.02
C ASN A 110 13.72 -13.83 6.34
N ALA A 111 12.79 -14.05 7.26
CA ALA A 111 12.24 -15.37 7.57
C ALA A 111 11.53 -15.98 6.35
N SER A 112 10.72 -15.20 5.65
CA SER A 112 10.06 -15.61 4.40
C SER A 112 11.09 -16.01 3.33
N ASP A 113 12.17 -15.24 3.16
CA ASP A 113 13.25 -15.58 2.22
C ASP A 113 13.96 -16.88 2.61
N ALA A 114 14.19 -17.12 3.89
CA ALA A 114 14.79 -18.36 4.39
C ALA A 114 13.89 -19.58 4.14
N LEU A 115 12.57 -19.40 4.30
CA LEU A 115 11.57 -20.43 4.00
C LEU A 115 11.46 -20.69 2.49
N ASP A 116 11.47 -19.66 1.65
CA ASP A 116 11.45 -19.82 0.20
C ASP A 116 12.70 -20.55 -0.32
N LYS A 117 13.88 -20.28 0.27
CA LYS A 117 15.12 -20.98 -0.09
C LYS A 117 15.02 -22.49 0.18
N ILE A 118 14.60 -22.90 1.36
CA ILE A 118 14.46 -24.33 1.68
C ILE A 118 13.32 -24.98 0.89
N ARG A 119 12.21 -24.29 0.69
CA ARG A 119 11.11 -24.74 -0.16
C ARG A 119 11.58 -24.99 -1.60
N PHE A 120 12.41 -24.10 -2.14
CA PHE A 120 12.98 -24.27 -3.47
C PHE A 120 13.89 -25.49 -3.55
N LEU A 121 14.77 -25.70 -2.57
CA LEU A 121 15.63 -26.90 -2.51
C LEU A 121 14.79 -28.18 -2.39
N SER A 122 13.69 -28.15 -1.67
CA SER A 122 12.79 -29.28 -1.51
C SER A 122 12.06 -29.71 -2.78
N LEU A 123 12.04 -28.88 -3.83
CA LEU A 123 11.50 -29.28 -5.14
C LEU A 123 12.36 -30.33 -5.80
N THR A 124 13.66 -30.34 -5.52
CA THR A 124 14.62 -31.33 -6.05
C THR A 124 14.83 -32.47 -5.08
N ASP A 125 14.92 -32.17 -3.78
CA ASP A 125 15.16 -33.14 -2.72
C ASP A 125 14.24 -32.87 -1.53
N LYS A 126 13.24 -33.73 -1.32
CA LYS A 126 12.27 -33.60 -0.23
C LYS A 126 12.84 -33.87 1.15
N GLU A 127 13.94 -34.63 1.24
CA GLU A 127 14.56 -35.00 2.51
C GLU A 127 15.15 -33.78 3.24
N VAL A 128 15.48 -32.70 2.51
CA VAL A 128 16.00 -31.46 3.10
C VAL A 128 15.03 -30.79 4.08
N LEU A 129 13.71 -31.08 3.98
CA LEU A 129 12.71 -30.55 4.92
C LEU A 129 12.75 -31.20 6.29
N GLY A 130 13.31 -32.41 6.40
CA GLY A 130 13.25 -33.19 7.63
C GLY A 130 11.84 -33.74 7.90
N GLU A 131 11.59 -34.14 9.15
CA GLU A 131 10.33 -34.75 9.56
C GLU A 131 9.64 -33.98 10.70
N GLY A 132 8.35 -34.26 10.90
CA GLY A 132 7.55 -33.70 11.98
C GLY A 132 7.44 -32.18 11.91
N ASP A 133 7.68 -31.51 13.02
CA ASP A 133 7.59 -30.05 13.11
C ASP A 133 8.65 -29.31 12.29
N THR A 134 9.81 -29.95 12.08
CA THR A 134 10.89 -29.35 11.27
C THR A 134 10.48 -29.16 9.81
N ALA A 135 9.60 -30.02 9.29
CA ALA A 135 9.10 -29.92 7.92
C ALA A 135 8.07 -28.80 7.69
N LYS A 136 7.50 -28.22 8.76
CA LYS A 136 6.54 -27.14 8.65
C LYS A 136 7.24 -25.85 8.19
N LEU A 137 6.69 -25.21 7.18
CA LEU A 137 7.19 -23.91 6.69
C LEU A 137 6.35 -22.79 7.30
N GLU A 138 6.78 -22.27 8.43
CA GLU A 138 6.04 -21.31 9.24
C GLU A 138 6.97 -20.32 9.94
N ILE A 139 6.40 -19.19 10.35
CA ILE A 139 7.05 -18.15 11.16
C ILE A 139 6.30 -18.10 12.50
N GLN A 140 7.03 -18.13 13.60
CA GLN A 140 6.51 -18.09 14.95
C GLN A 140 7.03 -16.87 15.70
N ILE A 141 6.13 -16.15 16.36
CA ILE A 141 6.45 -14.96 17.18
C ILE A 141 6.05 -15.29 18.62
N LYS A 142 6.96 -15.08 19.57
CA LYS A 142 6.74 -15.33 21.00
C LYS A 142 7.22 -14.15 21.84
N LEU A 143 6.45 -13.82 22.87
CA LEU A 143 6.74 -12.79 23.84
C LEU A 143 7.13 -13.38 25.19
N ASP A 144 8.15 -12.81 25.82
CA ASP A 144 8.47 -13.00 27.25
C ASP A 144 8.45 -11.62 27.93
N LYS A 145 7.32 -11.29 28.54
CA LYS A 145 7.10 -9.99 29.19
C LYS A 145 8.01 -9.79 30.40
N GLU A 146 8.35 -10.87 31.13
CA GLU A 146 9.19 -10.81 32.32
C GLU A 146 10.64 -10.49 31.98
N LYS A 147 11.17 -11.16 30.95
CA LYS A 147 12.55 -10.96 30.47
C LYS A 147 12.65 -9.85 29.45
N LYS A 148 11.54 -9.27 28.99
CA LYS A 148 11.46 -8.27 27.92
C LYS A 148 12.09 -8.78 26.61
N ILE A 149 11.82 -10.02 26.26
CA ILE A 149 12.34 -10.66 25.06
C ILE A 149 11.21 -10.87 24.05
N LEU A 150 11.46 -10.41 22.82
CA LEU A 150 10.65 -10.75 21.65
C LEU A 150 11.42 -11.73 20.79
N SER A 151 10.86 -12.92 20.55
CA SER A 151 11.47 -13.97 19.74
C SER A 151 10.72 -14.13 18.42
N ILE A 152 11.45 -14.14 17.31
CA ILE A 152 10.93 -14.44 15.97
C ILE A 152 11.69 -15.67 15.45
N ARG A 153 10.97 -16.76 15.16
CA ARG A 153 11.53 -18.03 14.72
C ARG A 153 10.97 -18.39 13.34
N ASP A 154 11.84 -18.80 12.44
CA ASP A 154 11.50 -19.45 11.17
C ASP A 154 12.02 -20.89 11.15
N ARG A 155 11.42 -21.71 10.30
CA ARG A 155 11.88 -23.07 9.99
C ARG A 155 12.48 -23.13 8.58
N GLY A 156 13.14 -22.04 8.17
CA GLY A 156 13.79 -21.88 6.88
C GLY A 156 15.08 -22.68 6.74
N ILE A 157 15.92 -22.28 5.80
CA ILE A 157 17.17 -22.99 5.49
C ILE A 157 18.18 -22.97 6.66
N GLY A 158 18.10 -21.98 7.56
CA GLY A 158 19.10 -21.74 8.59
C GLY A 158 20.43 -21.21 8.07
N MET A 159 21.41 -21.05 8.96
CA MET A 159 22.75 -20.55 8.65
C MET A 159 23.80 -21.45 9.28
N THR A 160 24.85 -21.74 8.52
CA THR A 160 26.08 -22.36 9.05
C THR A 160 26.87 -21.33 9.84
N LYS A 161 27.87 -21.76 10.60
CA LYS A 161 28.79 -20.85 11.28
C LYS A 161 29.44 -19.84 10.31
N GLU A 162 29.84 -20.31 9.15
CA GLU A 162 30.43 -19.45 8.11
C GLU A 162 29.39 -18.43 7.57
N ASP A 163 28.14 -18.84 7.40
CA ASP A 163 27.08 -17.94 6.97
C ASP A 163 26.77 -16.86 8.01
N LEU A 164 26.77 -17.21 9.30
CA LEU A 164 26.60 -16.25 10.40
C LEU A 164 27.73 -15.19 10.38
N ILE A 165 28.99 -15.61 10.25
CA ILE A 165 30.12 -14.71 10.13
C ILE A 165 29.99 -13.82 8.89
N LYS A 166 29.65 -14.40 7.76
CA LYS A 166 29.65 -13.75 6.46
C LYS A 166 28.47 -12.82 6.24
N ASN A 167 27.27 -13.22 6.68
CA ASN A 167 26.02 -12.49 6.41
C ASN A 167 25.61 -11.55 7.53
N LEU A 168 25.93 -11.86 8.80
CA LEU A 168 25.63 -10.99 9.93
C LEU A 168 26.86 -10.19 10.39
N GLY A 169 28.06 -10.66 10.08
CA GLY A 169 29.30 -9.95 10.39
C GLY A 169 29.77 -8.98 9.31
N THR A 170 29.06 -8.87 8.18
CA THR A 170 29.41 -7.94 7.08
C THR A 170 28.19 -7.09 6.72
N ILE A 171 28.26 -5.78 6.95
CA ILE A 171 27.20 -4.84 6.60
C ILE A 171 27.00 -4.79 5.08
N ALA A 172 25.75 -4.66 4.64
CA ALA A 172 25.33 -4.62 3.24
C ALA A 172 25.67 -5.89 2.43
N LYS A 173 25.81 -7.02 3.10
CA LYS A 173 25.96 -8.32 2.46
C LYS A 173 24.67 -9.13 2.59
N SER A 174 24.13 -9.58 1.46
CA SER A 174 22.91 -10.36 1.42
C SER A 174 23.19 -11.81 1.01
N GLY A 175 22.90 -12.76 1.90
CA GLY A 175 22.90 -14.19 1.58
C GLY A 175 21.83 -14.55 0.54
N THR A 176 20.81 -13.71 0.39
CA THR A 176 19.75 -13.84 -0.62
C THR A 176 20.28 -13.52 -2.01
N SER A 177 21.04 -12.43 -2.19
CA SER A 177 21.66 -12.10 -3.47
C SER A 177 22.65 -13.19 -3.92
N ALA A 178 23.46 -13.71 -3.01
CA ALA A 178 24.40 -14.79 -3.32
C ALA A 178 23.68 -16.10 -3.68
N PHE A 179 22.51 -16.36 -3.12
CA PHE A 179 21.68 -17.52 -3.46
C PHE A 179 21.10 -17.39 -4.88
N VAL A 180 20.56 -16.22 -5.23
CA VAL A 180 20.04 -15.93 -6.58
C VAL A 180 21.14 -16.07 -7.64
N GLU A 181 22.33 -15.55 -7.38
CA GLU A 181 23.49 -15.68 -8.31
C GLU A 181 23.88 -17.14 -8.56
N LYS A 182 23.83 -17.99 -7.55
CA LYS A 182 24.12 -19.42 -7.68
C LYS A 182 23.05 -20.18 -8.48
N MET A 183 21.81 -19.71 -8.44
CA MET A 183 20.64 -20.36 -9.04
C MET A 183 20.31 -19.86 -10.45
N GLN A 184 21.24 -19.28 -11.20
CA GLN A 184 21.11 -18.62 -12.52
C GLN A 184 20.30 -19.34 -13.61
N SER A 185 19.62 -20.42 -13.31
CA SER A 185 18.77 -21.16 -14.24
C SER A 185 17.35 -21.40 -13.72
N GLY A 186 16.47 -20.39 -13.79
CA GLY A 186 15.06 -20.65 -14.08
C GLY A 186 14.11 -20.95 -12.92
N GLY A 187 14.31 -20.41 -11.73
CA GLY A 187 13.29 -20.44 -10.68
C GLY A 187 12.74 -19.03 -10.40
N ASP A 188 11.41 -18.90 -10.41
CA ASP A 188 10.74 -17.67 -10.00
C ASP A 188 10.80 -17.55 -8.46
N LEU A 189 11.96 -17.07 -7.97
CA LEU A 189 12.21 -16.86 -6.54
C LEU A 189 11.85 -15.41 -6.19
N ASN A 190 10.75 -15.24 -5.49
CA ASN A 190 10.26 -13.95 -5.00
C ASN A 190 10.99 -13.51 -3.72
N LEU A 191 12.33 -13.52 -3.73
CA LEU A 191 13.14 -13.17 -2.57
C LEU A 191 13.14 -11.66 -2.34
N ILE A 192 12.94 -11.24 -1.09
CA ILE A 192 12.67 -9.87 -0.67
C ILE A 192 13.96 -9.16 -0.23
N GLY A 193 14.83 -9.83 0.53
CA GLY A 193 16.00 -9.28 1.22
C GLY A 193 17.24 -9.11 0.34
N GLN A 194 17.34 -8.04 -0.46
CA GLN A 194 18.43 -7.84 -1.41
C GLN A 194 19.57 -6.94 -0.89
N PHE A 195 19.30 -6.03 0.06
CA PHE A 195 20.24 -4.96 0.45
C PHE A 195 21.21 -5.36 1.56
N GLY A 196 20.91 -6.40 2.35
CA GLY A 196 21.78 -6.87 3.43
C GLY A 196 21.91 -5.91 4.63
N VAL A 197 20.95 -4.98 4.80
CA VAL A 197 20.93 -4.04 5.93
C VAL A 197 19.67 -4.20 6.79
N GLY A 198 18.62 -4.85 6.30
CA GLY A 198 17.34 -4.98 7.00
C GLY A 198 17.45 -5.66 8.36
N PHE A 199 18.35 -6.63 8.51
CA PHE A 199 18.60 -7.28 9.79
C PHE A 199 18.97 -6.29 10.90
N TYR A 200 19.81 -5.29 10.61
CA TYR A 200 20.29 -4.34 11.63
C TYR A 200 19.20 -3.40 12.16
N SER A 201 18.00 -3.40 11.56
CA SER A 201 16.83 -2.70 12.10
C SER A 201 16.41 -3.20 13.49
N VAL A 202 16.85 -4.41 13.90
CA VAL A 202 16.65 -4.96 15.25
C VAL A 202 17.15 -4.00 16.35
N TYR A 203 18.22 -3.26 16.07
CA TYR A 203 18.81 -2.31 17.01
C TYR A 203 18.03 -0.99 17.15
N LEU A 204 16.96 -0.79 16.39
CA LEU A 204 15.99 0.29 16.65
C LEU A 204 15.19 0.05 17.94
N VAL A 205 15.05 -1.24 18.33
CA VAL A 205 14.19 -1.66 19.45
C VAL A 205 14.90 -2.47 20.52
N ALA A 206 16.08 -3.06 20.22
CA ALA A 206 16.82 -3.92 21.11
C ALA A 206 18.22 -3.39 21.42
N ASP A 207 18.71 -3.62 22.64
CA ASP A 207 20.08 -3.33 23.05
C ASP A 207 21.01 -4.53 22.86
N TYR A 208 20.43 -5.72 22.87
CA TYR A 208 21.15 -6.97 22.72
C TYR A 208 20.33 -7.93 21.87
N VAL A 209 21.00 -8.62 20.96
CA VAL A 209 20.37 -9.54 20.00
C VAL A 209 21.11 -10.88 19.99
N GLU A 210 20.35 -11.95 20.12
CA GLU A 210 20.84 -13.32 19.93
C GLU A 210 20.20 -13.89 18.66
N VAL A 211 21.01 -14.54 17.82
CA VAL A 211 20.57 -15.27 16.64
C VAL A 211 20.99 -16.72 16.77
N ILE A 212 20.03 -17.58 17.04
CA ILE A 212 20.20 -19.03 17.15
C ILE A 212 19.88 -19.60 15.79
N SER A 213 20.82 -20.32 15.17
CA SER A 213 20.59 -20.85 13.84
C SER A 213 21.11 -22.28 13.67
N LYS A 214 20.33 -23.09 12.92
CA LYS A 214 20.65 -24.47 12.59
C LYS A 214 20.43 -24.70 11.09
N HIS A 215 21.53 -24.97 10.38
CA HIS A 215 21.53 -25.43 8.99
C HIS A 215 21.62 -26.96 8.95
N ASN A 216 21.10 -27.61 7.90
CA ASN A 216 21.17 -29.07 7.79
C ASN A 216 22.61 -29.62 7.83
N ASP A 217 23.55 -28.89 7.21
CA ASP A 217 24.95 -29.32 7.02
C ASP A 217 25.87 -28.94 8.18
N ASP A 218 25.37 -28.27 9.23
CA ASP A 218 26.21 -27.80 10.33
C ASP A 218 25.51 -27.96 11.68
N LYS A 219 26.25 -27.70 12.76
CA LYS A 219 25.71 -27.68 14.12
C LYS A 219 24.85 -26.46 14.36
N GLN A 220 24.18 -26.42 15.53
CA GLN A 220 23.48 -25.23 16.00
C GLN A 220 24.46 -24.25 16.61
N TYR A 221 24.35 -22.96 16.24
CA TYR A 221 25.19 -21.89 16.73
C TYR A 221 24.35 -20.72 17.24
N VAL A 222 24.92 -19.97 18.20
CA VAL A 222 24.40 -18.71 18.68
C VAL A 222 25.37 -17.60 18.24
N TRP A 223 24.85 -16.63 17.51
CA TRP A 223 25.50 -15.35 17.23
C TRP A 223 24.88 -14.29 18.14
N GLU A 224 25.71 -13.45 18.74
CA GLU A 224 25.25 -12.43 19.67
C GLU A 224 25.99 -11.10 19.49
N SER A 225 25.30 -9.97 19.64
CA SER A 225 25.90 -8.63 19.53
C SER A 225 25.09 -7.54 20.22
N LYS A 226 25.79 -6.48 20.68
CA LYS A 226 25.23 -5.23 21.23
C LYS A 226 25.31 -4.04 20.28
N ALA A 227 25.64 -4.27 19.01
CA ALA A 227 25.88 -3.22 18.02
C ALA A 227 27.08 -2.28 18.35
N ASP A 228 28.01 -2.72 19.18
CA ASP A 228 29.23 -1.99 19.55
C ASP A 228 30.39 -2.17 18.55
N GLY A 229 30.10 -2.78 17.40
CA GLY A 229 31.09 -3.10 16.37
C GLY A 229 31.71 -4.50 16.53
N ALA A 230 31.29 -5.26 17.54
CA ALA A 230 31.72 -6.63 17.79
C ALA A 230 30.54 -7.60 17.84
N PHE A 231 30.81 -8.85 17.56
CA PHE A 231 29.88 -9.97 17.74
C PHE A 231 30.62 -11.20 18.20
N ALA A 232 29.93 -12.11 18.87
CA ALA A 232 30.46 -13.41 19.27
C ALA A 232 29.66 -14.54 18.65
N ILE A 233 30.30 -15.69 18.40
CA ILE A 233 29.63 -16.91 17.93
C ILE A 233 30.13 -18.08 18.76
N SER A 234 29.18 -18.86 19.28
CA SER A 234 29.44 -20.07 20.03
C SER A 234 28.60 -21.25 19.52
N GLU A 235 29.13 -22.47 19.66
CA GLU A 235 28.34 -23.68 19.43
C GLU A 235 27.27 -23.77 20.53
N ASP A 236 26.03 -23.94 20.13
CA ASP A 236 24.89 -23.99 21.04
C ASP A 236 24.71 -25.39 21.66
N THR A 237 24.95 -25.47 22.94
CA THR A 237 24.80 -26.70 23.74
C THR A 237 23.77 -26.56 24.86
N TRP A 238 23.12 -25.37 24.99
CA TRP A 238 22.24 -25.04 26.12
C TRP A 238 20.80 -24.71 25.72
N ASN A 239 20.52 -24.27 24.46
CA ASN A 239 19.18 -24.04 23.99
C ASN A 239 18.53 -25.34 23.47
N GLU A 240 17.22 -25.35 23.34
CA GLU A 240 16.49 -26.44 22.69
C GLU A 240 16.92 -26.56 21.21
N PRO A 241 17.04 -27.80 20.70
CA PRO A 241 17.35 -28.01 19.30
C PRO A 241 16.27 -27.45 18.37
N LEU A 242 16.67 -26.57 17.44
CA LEU A 242 15.75 -25.99 16.46
C LEU A 242 15.30 -27.00 15.39
N GLY A 243 16.05 -28.10 15.22
CA GLY A 243 15.92 -29.02 14.09
C GLY A 243 16.49 -28.38 12.81
N ARG A 244 15.88 -27.33 12.29
CA ARG A 244 16.34 -26.45 11.20
C ARG A 244 15.68 -25.09 11.34
N GLY A 245 16.37 -24.02 10.89
CA GLY A 245 15.87 -22.66 10.81
C GLY A 245 16.64 -21.69 11.68
N THR A 246 16.03 -20.53 11.95
CA THR A 246 16.65 -19.47 12.73
C THR A 246 15.65 -18.89 13.74
N GLU A 247 16.11 -18.64 14.95
CA GLU A 247 15.39 -17.91 15.99
C GLU A 247 16.18 -16.66 16.35
N ILE A 248 15.53 -15.50 16.27
CA ILE A 248 16.10 -14.20 16.65
C ILE A 248 15.42 -13.76 17.93
N ARG A 249 16.21 -13.55 18.99
CA ARG A 249 15.77 -13.05 20.29
C ARG A 249 16.23 -11.62 20.48
N LEU A 250 15.27 -10.73 20.67
CA LEU A 250 15.47 -9.29 20.86
C LEU A 250 15.28 -8.94 22.33
N HIS A 251 16.34 -8.53 23.01
CA HIS A 251 16.27 -7.95 24.35
C HIS A 251 15.88 -6.47 24.20
N LEU A 252 14.60 -6.19 24.41
CA LEU A 252 14.00 -4.90 24.10
C LEU A 252 14.46 -3.80 25.07
N ARG A 253 14.67 -2.63 24.51
CA ARG A 253 14.91 -1.39 25.25
C ARG A 253 13.69 -1.01 26.07
N ASP A 254 13.90 -0.26 27.15
CA ASP A 254 12.80 0.26 27.96
C ASP A 254 11.83 1.14 27.17
N GLU A 255 12.32 1.82 26.14
CA GLU A 255 11.53 2.67 25.23
C GLU A 255 10.70 1.86 24.22
N ALA A 256 10.97 0.57 24.09
CA ALA A 256 10.37 -0.33 23.10
C ALA A 256 9.40 -1.36 23.71
N LYS A 257 8.93 -1.10 24.94
CA LYS A 257 8.01 -2.00 25.67
C LYS A 257 6.67 -2.20 24.98
N GLU A 258 6.25 -1.27 24.11
CA GLU A 258 5.03 -1.41 23.31
C GLU A 258 5.03 -2.67 22.45
N TYR A 259 6.20 -3.16 22.04
CA TYR A 259 6.33 -4.41 21.25
C TYR A 259 6.21 -5.70 22.08
N LEU A 260 6.00 -5.58 23.40
CA LEU A 260 5.61 -6.70 24.27
C LEU A 260 4.08 -6.86 24.37
N GLU A 261 3.31 -6.00 23.71
CA GLU A 261 1.87 -6.09 23.66
C GLU A 261 1.41 -6.89 22.42
N GLU A 262 0.55 -7.89 22.64
CA GLU A 262 0.06 -8.79 21.58
C GLU A 262 -0.67 -8.01 20.48
N ASP A 263 -1.54 -7.07 20.86
CA ASP A 263 -2.32 -6.27 19.92
C ASP A 263 -1.43 -5.42 19.01
N LYS A 264 -0.36 -4.84 19.56
CA LYS A 264 0.62 -4.08 18.77
C LYS A 264 1.27 -4.96 17.70
N LEU A 265 1.68 -6.18 18.05
CA LEU A 265 2.29 -7.10 17.09
C LEU A 265 1.29 -7.59 16.05
N LYS A 266 0.04 -7.87 16.44
CA LYS A 266 -1.05 -8.23 15.52
C LYS A 266 -1.27 -7.12 14.48
N ASP A 267 -1.35 -5.87 14.94
CA ASP A 267 -1.50 -4.71 14.06
C ASP A 267 -0.32 -4.55 13.10
N LEU A 268 0.91 -4.75 13.57
CA LEU A 268 2.11 -4.65 12.74
C LEU A 268 2.18 -5.75 11.69
N VAL A 269 1.89 -7.01 12.06
CA VAL A 269 1.85 -8.12 11.09
C VAL A 269 0.76 -7.87 10.06
N LYS A 270 -0.44 -7.47 10.50
CA LYS A 270 -1.55 -7.13 9.60
C LYS A 270 -1.23 -5.94 8.68
N LYS A 271 -0.47 -4.96 9.16
CA LYS A 271 -0.09 -3.80 8.36
C LYS A 271 0.96 -4.13 7.31
N TYR A 272 2.04 -4.82 7.69
CA TYR A 272 3.24 -4.97 6.87
C TYR A 272 3.39 -6.32 6.20
N SER A 273 2.86 -7.39 6.77
CA SER A 273 3.18 -8.77 6.43
C SER A 273 1.95 -9.67 6.22
N GLU A 274 0.74 -9.10 6.15
CA GLU A 274 -0.53 -9.82 6.02
C GLU A 274 -0.53 -10.82 4.84
N PHE A 275 0.19 -10.51 3.76
CA PHE A 275 0.16 -11.29 2.52
C PHE A 275 1.44 -12.10 2.26
N ILE A 276 2.26 -12.29 3.27
CA ILE A 276 3.40 -13.21 3.20
C ILE A 276 2.87 -14.63 2.95
N ASN A 277 3.58 -15.41 2.12
CA ASN A 277 3.14 -16.74 1.69
C ASN A 277 3.09 -17.80 2.80
N PHE A 278 3.82 -17.58 3.87
CA PHE A 278 3.97 -18.54 4.95
C PHE A 278 3.12 -18.12 6.13
N PRO A 279 2.50 -19.06 6.85
CA PRO A 279 1.72 -18.76 8.04
C PRO A 279 2.60 -18.12 9.11
N ILE A 280 2.10 -17.05 9.72
CA ILE A 280 2.72 -16.31 10.81
C ILE A 280 1.87 -16.51 12.05
N TYR A 281 2.45 -17.15 13.06
CA TYR A 281 1.79 -17.45 14.32
C TYR A 281 2.33 -16.57 15.43
N LEU A 282 1.43 -16.11 16.29
CA LEU A 282 1.76 -15.44 17.55
C LEU A 282 1.35 -16.34 18.71
N TRP A 283 2.25 -16.54 19.66
CA TRP A 283 1.94 -17.20 20.92
C TRP A 283 1.14 -16.24 21.81
N THR A 284 -0.15 -16.53 21.99
CA THR A 284 -1.09 -15.70 22.73
C THR A 284 -1.60 -16.40 23.96
N THR A 285 -1.93 -15.63 24.99
CA THR A 285 -2.53 -16.14 26.22
C THR A 285 -3.97 -15.65 26.28
N LYS A 286 -4.92 -16.59 26.26
CA LYS A 286 -6.36 -16.29 26.37
C LYS A 286 -6.87 -16.71 27.73
N GLU A 287 -7.66 -15.83 28.35
CA GLU A 287 -8.47 -16.20 29.50
C GLU A 287 -9.76 -16.87 28.99
N VAL A 288 -9.94 -18.13 29.33
CA VAL A 288 -11.15 -18.89 29.00
C VAL A 288 -11.95 -19.07 30.27
N ASP A 289 -13.20 -18.65 30.27
CA ASP A 289 -14.13 -18.89 31.37
C ASP A 289 -14.53 -20.37 31.34
N VAL A 290 -14.02 -21.15 32.28
CA VAL A 290 -14.37 -22.56 32.43
C VAL A 290 -15.41 -22.70 33.56
N GLU A 291 -16.57 -23.22 33.22
CA GLU A 291 -17.59 -23.56 34.22
C GLU A 291 -17.19 -24.84 34.95
N VAL A 292 -16.83 -24.72 36.22
CA VAL A 292 -16.52 -25.86 37.09
C VAL A 292 -17.68 -26.09 38.08
N PRO A 293 -18.08 -27.33 38.32
CA PRO A 293 -19.07 -27.62 39.35
C PRO A 293 -18.60 -27.08 40.72
N ALA A 294 -19.44 -26.33 41.42
CA ALA A 294 -19.11 -25.82 42.75
C ALA A 294 -19.10 -26.99 43.72
N ASP A 295 -17.95 -27.31 44.34
CA ASP A 295 -17.86 -28.27 45.44
C ASP A 295 -18.65 -27.76 46.63
N GLU A 296 -19.46 -28.68 47.25
CA GLU A 296 -20.40 -28.35 48.34
C GLU A 296 -19.74 -28.01 49.69
N GLU A 297 -18.41 -27.90 49.78
CA GLU A 297 -17.70 -27.80 51.08
C GLU A 297 -17.36 -26.36 51.53
N GLU A 298 -17.64 -25.29 50.77
CA GLU A 298 -17.33 -23.90 51.21
C GLU A 298 -18.58 -23.01 51.50
N SER A 299 -19.69 -23.57 51.98
CA SER A 299 -20.88 -22.78 52.34
C SER A 299 -21.13 -22.66 53.85
N SER A 300 -20.07 -22.48 54.65
CA SER A 300 -20.20 -22.24 56.08
C SER A 300 -19.26 -21.15 56.57
N GLU A 301 -19.52 -19.89 56.18
CA GLU A 301 -19.09 -18.70 56.92
C GLU A 301 -19.55 -17.47 56.17
N GLU A 302 -20.72 -16.93 56.55
CA GLU A 302 -21.19 -15.55 56.61
C GLU A 302 -22.71 -15.46 56.59
N GLU A 303 -23.32 -15.86 57.75
CA GLU A 303 -24.62 -15.41 58.15
C GLU A 303 -24.48 -14.63 59.45
N GLU A 304 -24.56 -13.31 59.38
CA GLU A 304 -25.05 -12.52 60.51
C GLU A 304 -25.80 -11.24 60.06
N SER A 305 -27.05 -11.20 60.53
CA SER A 305 -27.92 -10.04 60.77
C SER A 305 -28.61 -9.38 59.57
N THR A 306 -29.89 -9.17 59.52
CA THR A 306 -31.07 -9.25 60.45
C THR A 306 -32.37 -9.01 59.66
N PRO A 307 -33.55 -9.16 60.28
CA PRO A 307 -34.76 -9.67 59.63
C PRO A 307 -35.83 -8.59 59.38
N GLU A 308 -36.85 -8.90 58.62
CA GLU A 308 -38.29 -8.67 58.82
C GLU A 308 -39.09 -8.83 57.53
N ALA A 309 -39.84 -9.89 57.48
CA ALA A 309 -41.30 -10.07 57.59
C ALA A 309 -42.13 -9.71 56.34
N LYS A 310 -42.73 -10.70 55.78
CA LYS A 310 -44.17 -11.09 55.68
C LYS A 310 -44.48 -11.74 54.35
N GLU A 311 -44.92 -13.01 54.45
CA GLU A 311 -46.22 -13.59 54.01
C GLU A 311 -46.68 -13.19 52.59
N ASP A 312 -46.81 -14.10 51.63
CA ASP A 312 -47.87 -15.08 51.42
C ASP A 312 -47.73 -15.88 50.12
N GLU A 313 -48.20 -17.13 50.21
CA GLU A 313 -48.85 -18.03 49.23
C GLU A 313 -48.07 -18.71 48.10
N ASP A 314 -47.94 -20.02 48.31
CA ASP A 314 -48.09 -21.17 47.44
C ASP A 314 -48.13 -21.00 45.93
N THR A 315 -47.10 -21.60 45.28
CA THR A 315 -47.30 -22.52 44.15
C THR A 315 -46.07 -23.44 44.05
N GLU A 316 -46.30 -24.74 44.29
CA GLU A 316 -45.35 -25.81 43.96
C GLU A 316 -45.21 -25.91 42.44
N GLU A 317 -44.02 -25.60 41.94
CA GLU A 317 -43.53 -26.12 40.67
C GLU A 317 -42.14 -26.71 40.93
N ASP A 318 -42.01 -28.00 40.61
CA ASP A 318 -40.76 -28.77 40.60
C ASP A 318 -39.74 -28.11 39.66
N GLU A 319 -38.92 -27.20 40.15
CA GLU A 319 -37.70 -26.80 39.46
C GLU A 319 -36.56 -27.78 39.80
N GLU A 320 -36.14 -28.58 38.79
CA GLU A 320 -34.90 -29.31 38.81
C GLU A 320 -33.76 -28.34 39.17
N LYS A 321 -33.15 -28.52 40.34
CA LYS A 321 -31.96 -27.77 40.77
C LYS A 321 -30.83 -27.99 39.75
N LYS A 322 -30.62 -27.05 38.85
CA LYS A 322 -29.41 -26.94 38.04
C LYS A 322 -28.22 -26.83 38.97
N PRO A 323 -27.15 -27.63 38.77
CA PRO A 323 -25.95 -27.50 39.56
C PRO A 323 -25.39 -26.09 39.49
N LYS A 324 -25.08 -25.51 40.63
CA LYS A 324 -24.39 -24.20 40.68
C LYS A 324 -22.99 -24.37 40.12
N THR A 325 -22.72 -23.80 38.95
CA THR A 325 -21.39 -23.73 38.33
C THR A 325 -20.71 -22.44 38.77
N LYS A 326 -19.45 -22.53 39.20
CA LYS A 326 -18.57 -21.38 39.39
C LYS A 326 -17.76 -21.23 38.10
N THR A 327 -17.72 -20.01 37.53
CA THR A 327 -16.88 -19.67 36.41
C THR A 327 -15.48 -19.36 36.94
N ILE A 328 -14.51 -20.22 36.61
CA ILE A 328 -13.09 -20.00 36.91
C ILE A 328 -12.42 -19.55 35.60
N LYS A 329 -11.69 -18.45 35.68
CA LYS A 329 -10.86 -17.99 34.57
C LYS A 329 -9.58 -18.85 34.49
N GLU A 330 -9.50 -19.67 33.47
CA GLU A 330 -8.30 -20.45 33.17
C GLU A 330 -7.54 -19.80 32.03
N THR A 331 -6.23 -19.60 32.22
CA THR A 331 -5.36 -19.06 31.18
C THR A 331 -4.86 -20.17 30.29
N THR A 332 -5.33 -20.20 29.06
CA THR A 332 -4.84 -21.10 28.01
C THR A 332 -3.93 -20.35 27.04
N SER A 333 -2.82 -20.97 26.68
CA SER A 333 -1.91 -20.39 25.67
C SER A 333 -1.98 -21.20 24.39
N GLU A 334 -2.12 -20.50 23.25
CA GLU A 334 -2.22 -21.13 21.93
C GLU A 334 -1.49 -20.32 20.85
N TRP A 335 -1.19 -20.98 19.73
CA TRP A 335 -0.68 -20.31 18.53
C TRP A 335 -1.82 -19.73 17.71
N GLU A 336 -1.90 -18.41 17.62
CA GLU A 336 -2.88 -17.68 16.80
C GLU A 336 -2.28 -17.36 15.42
N LEU A 337 -2.99 -17.72 14.35
CA LEU A 337 -2.61 -17.36 12.98
C LEU A 337 -2.98 -15.91 12.69
N LEU A 338 -2.00 -15.09 12.27
CA LEU A 338 -2.18 -13.65 12.06
C LEU A 338 -2.45 -13.26 10.60
N ASN A 339 -2.06 -14.08 9.63
CA ASN A 339 -2.14 -13.78 8.20
C ASN A 339 -2.99 -14.79 7.43
N ASP A 340 -4.27 -14.90 7.81
CA ASP A 340 -5.25 -15.78 7.17
C ASP A 340 -5.79 -15.25 5.83
N VAL A 341 -5.64 -13.95 5.58
CA VAL A 341 -6.13 -13.28 4.38
C VAL A 341 -5.27 -13.63 3.17
N LYS A 342 -5.90 -14.24 2.18
CA LYS A 342 -5.22 -14.63 0.93
C LYS A 342 -4.98 -13.42 0.02
N ALA A 343 -3.82 -13.38 -0.64
CA ALA A 343 -3.50 -12.39 -1.67
C ALA A 343 -4.30 -12.68 -2.96
N VAL A 344 -5.54 -12.24 -3.00
CA VAL A 344 -6.51 -12.51 -4.08
C VAL A 344 -5.98 -12.04 -5.45
N TRP A 345 -5.21 -10.94 -5.49
CA TRP A 345 -4.68 -10.35 -6.73
C TRP A 345 -3.57 -11.18 -7.41
N LEU A 346 -3.07 -12.22 -6.74
CA LEU A 346 -2.07 -13.13 -7.33
C LEU A 346 -2.71 -14.24 -8.14
N ARG A 347 -3.98 -14.54 -7.87
CA ARG A 347 -4.75 -15.57 -8.58
C ARG A 347 -5.25 -15.06 -9.92
N SER A 348 -5.59 -15.97 -10.81
CA SER A 348 -6.27 -15.60 -12.05
C SER A 348 -7.64 -14.96 -11.75
N PRO A 349 -8.02 -13.83 -12.40
CA PRO A 349 -9.34 -13.23 -12.21
C PRO A 349 -10.52 -14.18 -12.44
N LYS A 350 -10.32 -15.26 -13.21
CA LYS A 350 -11.35 -16.26 -13.50
C LYS A 350 -11.56 -17.27 -12.36
N GLU A 351 -10.62 -17.36 -11.43
CA GLU A 351 -10.63 -18.29 -10.31
C GLU A 351 -11.13 -17.66 -9.01
N VAL A 352 -11.33 -16.35 -9.01
CA VAL A 352 -11.76 -15.58 -7.84
C VAL A 352 -13.23 -15.27 -7.95
N THR A 353 -14.01 -15.61 -6.94
CA THR A 353 -15.45 -15.36 -6.91
C THR A 353 -15.77 -13.94 -6.46
N ASP A 354 -16.97 -13.46 -6.80
CA ASP A 354 -17.44 -12.13 -6.42
C ASP A 354 -17.53 -11.96 -4.89
N GLU A 355 -17.79 -13.06 -4.18
CA GLU A 355 -17.81 -13.09 -2.71
C GLU A 355 -16.42 -12.91 -2.12
N GLU A 356 -15.39 -13.54 -2.72
CA GLU A 356 -14.00 -13.35 -2.32
C GLU A 356 -13.55 -11.90 -2.55
N TYR A 357 -13.94 -11.28 -3.68
CA TYR A 357 -13.66 -9.85 -3.92
C TYR A 357 -14.36 -8.95 -2.89
N SER A 358 -15.62 -9.21 -2.56
CA SER A 358 -16.35 -8.45 -1.53
C SER A 358 -15.71 -8.59 -0.16
N LYS A 359 -15.38 -9.81 0.24
CA LYS A 359 -14.71 -10.09 1.52
C LYS A 359 -13.34 -9.40 1.61
N PHE A 360 -12.59 -9.46 0.51
CA PHE A 360 -11.30 -8.75 0.43
C PHE A 360 -11.48 -7.23 0.50
N TYR A 361 -12.50 -6.67 -0.18
CA TYR A 361 -12.81 -5.24 -0.12
C TYR A 361 -13.09 -4.78 1.32
N HIS A 362 -13.89 -5.52 2.09
CA HIS A 362 -14.19 -5.19 3.49
C HIS A 362 -12.93 -5.20 4.36
N SER A 363 -12.06 -6.20 4.21
CA SER A 363 -10.78 -6.23 4.89
C SER A 363 -9.90 -5.02 4.55
N LEU A 364 -9.81 -4.69 3.25
CA LEU A 364 -9.00 -3.56 2.76
C LEU A 364 -9.56 -2.20 3.21
N ALA A 365 -10.88 -2.05 3.16
CA ALA A 365 -11.58 -0.81 3.48
C ALA A 365 -11.68 -0.56 4.98
N LYS A 366 -11.42 -1.57 5.82
CA LYS A 366 -11.72 -1.58 7.26
C LYS A 366 -13.18 -1.18 7.53
N ASP A 367 -14.05 -1.58 6.61
CA ASP A 367 -15.47 -1.30 6.66
C ASP A 367 -16.20 -2.58 7.06
N PHE A 368 -16.83 -2.54 8.22
CA PHE A 368 -17.60 -3.67 8.77
C PHE A 368 -19.05 -3.66 8.29
N GLY A 369 -19.40 -2.79 7.34
CA GLY A 369 -20.72 -2.75 6.70
C GLY A 369 -20.92 -3.91 5.72
N ASP A 370 -22.18 -4.24 5.43
CA ASP A 370 -22.55 -5.30 4.47
C ASP A 370 -22.56 -4.82 3.01
N GLU A 371 -22.19 -3.57 2.74
CA GLU A 371 -22.30 -2.96 1.41
C GLU A 371 -21.17 -3.42 0.49
N LYS A 372 -21.51 -4.12 -0.58
CA LYS A 372 -20.57 -4.57 -1.61
C LYS A 372 -19.97 -3.39 -2.40
N PRO A 373 -18.73 -3.50 -2.92
CA PRO A 373 -18.19 -2.49 -3.83
C PRO A 373 -19.02 -2.40 -5.10
N MET A 374 -19.19 -1.20 -5.67
CA MET A 374 -19.97 -0.99 -6.90
C MET A 374 -19.36 -1.71 -8.10
N SER A 375 -18.03 -1.76 -8.16
CA SER A 375 -17.30 -2.44 -9.24
C SER A 375 -15.85 -2.67 -8.80
N TRP A 376 -15.18 -3.60 -9.46
CA TRP A 376 -13.76 -3.85 -9.28
C TRP A 376 -13.05 -4.15 -10.60
N SER A 377 -11.74 -3.97 -10.59
CA SER A 377 -10.87 -4.29 -11.71
C SER A 377 -9.63 -5.01 -11.21
N HIS A 378 -9.55 -6.31 -11.50
CA HIS A 378 -8.40 -7.16 -11.22
C HIS A 378 -7.62 -7.38 -12.52
N PHE A 379 -6.34 -7.01 -12.55
CA PHE A 379 -5.53 -7.14 -13.76
C PHE A 379 -4.04 -7.26 -13.46
N THR A 380 -3.34 -7.92 -14.36
CA THR A 380 -1.88 -7.94 -14.43
C THR A 380 -1.43 -7.02 -15.57
N ALA A 381 -0.38 -6.28 -15.34
CA ALA A 381 0.23 -5.42 -16.32
C ALA A 381 1.66 -5.90 -16.60
N GLU A 382 1.90 -6.27 -17.84
CA GLU A 382 3.19 -6.73 -18.35
C GLU A 382 3.86 -5.65 -19.21
N GLY A 383 5.18 -5.72 -19.37
CA GLY A 383 6.01 -4.82 -20.17
C GLY A 383 7.20 -4.30 -19.37
N ASP A 384 7.65 -3.07 -19.63
CA ASP A 384 8.80 -2.44 -18.95
C ASP A 384 8.67 -2.42 -17.40
N VAL A 385 7.43 -2.45 -16.93
CA VAL A 385 7.09 -2.56 -15.50
C VAL A 385 5.99 -3.59 -15.35
N GLU A 386 6.28 -4.61 -14.57
CA GLU A 386 5.33 -5.67 -14.23
C GLU A 386 4.71 -5.40 -12.87
N PHE A 387 3.37 -5.43 -12.83
CA PHE A 387 2.63 -5.30 -11.59
C PHE A 387 1.25 -5.92 -11.69
N LYS A 388 0.72 -6.32 -10.56
CA LYS A 388 -0.66 -6.79 -10.37
C LYS A 388 -1.42 -5.73 -9.60
N ALA A 389 -2.67 -5.51 -9.95
CA ALA A 389 -3.49 -4.52 -9.25
C ALA A 389 -4.93 -5.00 -9.12
N LEU A 390 -5.51 -4.65 -7.99
CA LEU A 390 -6.93 -4.83 -7.70
C LEU A 390 -7.50 -3.50 -7.22
N LEU A 391 -8.39 -2.92 -8.00
CA LEU A 391 -9.03 -1.63 -7.74
C LEU A 391 -10.52 -1.84 -7.46
N PHE A 392 -11.07 -1.08 -6.52
CA PHE A 392 -12.48 -1.08 -6.16
C PHE A 392 -13.08 0.32 -6.23
N VAL A 393 -14.32 0.40 -6.71
CA VAL A 393 -15.19 1.58 -6.53
C VAL A 393 -16.02 1.35 -5.28
N PRO A 394 -15.84 2.15 -4.21
CA PRO A 394 -16.64 2.01 -2.99
C PRO A 394 -18.13 2.34 -3.25
N PRO A 395 -19.05 1.84 -2.42
CA PRO A 395 -20.49 2.12 -2.57
C PRO A 395 -20.84 3.57 -2.21
N LYS A 396 -20.08 4.20 -1.31
CA LYS A 396 -20.28 5.58 -0.82
C LYS A 396 -18.97 6.37 -0.84
N ALA A 397 -19.07 7.67 -1.01
CA ALA A 397 -17.95 8.57 -0.89
C ALA A 397 -17.54 8.72 0.59
N PRO A 398 -16.23 8.70 0.93
CA PRO A 398 -15.77 9.08 2.26
C PRO A 398 -16.24 10.51 2.61
N HIS A 399 -16.64 10.72 3.86
CA HIS A 399 -17.17 12.03 4.32
C HIS A 399 -16.18 13.18 4.11
N ASP A 400 -14.89 12.91 4.24
CA ASP A 400 -13.79 13.87 4.14
C ASP A 400 -13.21 14.01 2.72
N LEU A 401 -13.77 13.30 1.72
CA LEU A 401 -13.21 13.25 0.35
C LEU A 401 -12.99 14.64 -0.26
N TYR A 402 -13.88 15.58 -0.01
CA TYR A 402 -13.82 16.92 -0.59
C TYR A 402 -13.28 17.97 0.38
N GLU A 403 -13.40 17.77 1.67
CA GLU A 403 -12.87 18.67 2.71
C GLU A 403 -11.34 18.62 2.74
N SER A 404 -10.79 17.44 2.59
CA SER A 404 -9.35 17.20 2.59
C SER A 404 -8.69 17.19 1.21
N TYR A 405 -9.45 17.50 0.14
CA TYR A 405 -8.99 17.39 -1.25
C TYR A 405 -7.64 18.06 -1.53
N TYR A 406 -7.40 19.24 -0.93
CA TYR A 406 -6.15 19.97 -1.09
C TYR A 406 -5.10 19.66 -0.01
N ASN A 407 -5.52 19.20 1.16
CA ASN A 407 -4.68 19.05 2.34
C ASN A 407 -4.25 17.61 2.64
N ASN A 408 -4.92 16.62 2.06
CA ASN A 408 -4.66 15.23 2.35
C ASN A 408 -3.88 14.56 1.23
N ASN A 409 -2.68 14.09 1.57
CA ASN A 409 -1.81 13.36 0.66
C ASN A 409 -1.96 11.83 0.81
N LYS A 410 -2.97 11.35 1.57
CA LYS A 410 -3.20 9.92 1.71
C LYS A 410 -3.88 9.36 0.48
N SER A 411 -3.21 8.44 -0.18
CA SER A 411 -3.79 7.60 -1.22
C SER A 411 -4.59 6.47 -0.56
N ASN A 412 -5.76 6.14 -1.11
CA ASN A 412 -6.51 4.95 -0.70
C ASN A 412 -6.01 3.68 -1.41
N LEU A 413 -4.90 3.78 -2.13
CA LEU A 413 -4.19 2.65 -2.71
C LEU A 413 -3.01 2.26 -1.83
N LYS A 414 -2.90 0.98 -1.54
CA LYS A 414 -1.73 0.40 -0.86
C LYS A 414 -0.75 -0.13 -1.89
N LEU A 415 0.52 0.24 -1.75
CA LEU A 415 1.59 -0.29 -2.58
C LEU A 415 2.32 -1.41 -1.85
N TYR A 416 2.46 -2.50 -2.57
CA TYR A 416 3.24 -3.67 -2.16
C TYR A 416 4.38 -3.90 -3.14
N VAL A 417 5.48 -4.44 -2.66
CA VAL A 417 6.54 -4.99 -3.47
C VAL A 417 6.80 -6.40 -2.97
N ARG A 418 6.56 -7.39 -3.84
CA ARG A 418 6.64 -8.80 -3.48
C ARG A 418 5.80 -9.13 -2.23
N ARG A 419 4.56 -8.62 -2.18
CA ARG A 419 3.59 -8.82 -1.09
C ARG A 419 3.95 -8.19 0.25
N VAL A 420 5.07 -7.46 0.33
CA VAL A 420 5.43 -6.67 1.50
C VAL A 420 4.88 -5.27 1.33
N PHE A 421 4.16 -4.78 2.34
CA PHE A 421 3.64 -3.42 2.34
C PHE A 421 4.78 -2.40 2.36
N ILE A 422 4.71 -1.45 1.44
CA ILE A 422 5.68 -0.37 1.31
C ILE A 422 5.12 0.93 1.86
N SER A 423 3.98 1.37 1.31
CA SER A 423 3.34 2.61 1.76
C SER A 423 1.89 2.73 1.25
N ASP A 424 1.10 3.54 1.91
CA ASP A 424 -0.21 4.06 1.50
C ASP A 424 -0.20 5.57 1.27
N GLU A 425 0.96 6.22 1.39
CA GLU A 425 1.15 7.67 1.22
C GLU A 425 1.84 7.97 -0.12
N PHE A 426 1.17 7.68 -1.25
CA PHE A 426 1.68 7.98 -2.58
C PHE A 426 0.79 8.96 -3.34
N ASP A 427 1.18 10.22 -3.36
CA ASP A 427 0.51 11.26 -4.17
C ASP A 427 0.57 10.98 -5.68
N ASP A 428 1.49 10.13 -6.11
CA ASP A 428 1.80 9.95 -7.53
C ASP A 428 1.16 8.72 -8.19
N LEU A 429 0.51 7.79 -7.46
CA LEU A 429 -0.10 6.61 -8.08
C LEU A 429 -1.41 6.89 -8.77
N LEU A 430 -2.25 7.76 -8.22
CA LEU A 430 -3.49 8.23 -8.82
C LEU A 430 -3.59 9.76 -8.75
N PRO A 431 -4.27 10.39 -9.71
CA PRO A 431 -4.62 11.81 -9.58
C PRO A 431 -5.69 11.99 -8.50
N LYS A 432 -5.71 13.15 -7.85
CA LYS A 432 -6.60 13.45 -6.72
C LYS A 432 -8.08 13.20 -7.01
N TYR A 433 -8.53 13.43 -8.24
CA TYR A 433 -9.92 13.17 -8.62
C TYR A 433 -10.31 11.68 -8.62
N LEU A 434 -9.34 10.75 -8.53
CA LEU A 434 -9.57 9.30 -8.39
C LEU A 434 -9.24 8.78 -6.99
N ASN A 435 -8.94 9.63 -6.01
CA ASN A 435 -8.59 9.20 -4.65
C ASN A 435 -9.70 8.49 -3.88
N PHE A 436 -10.94 8.51 -4.40
CA PHE A 436 -12.01 7.69 -3.83
C PHE A 436 -11.86 6.19 -4.08
N LEU A 437 -11.04 5.81 -5.08
CA LEU A 437 -10.78 4.40 -5.36
C LEU A 437 -9.95 3.77 -4.25
N LYS A 438 -10.37 2.60 -3.80
CA LYS A 438 -9.61 1.76 -2.88
C LYS A 438 -8.95 0.62 -3.65
N GLY A 439 -7.82 0.14 -3.19
CA GLY A 439 -7.17 -0.97 -3.88
C GLY A 439 -5.73 -1.20 -3.48
N ILE A 440 -5.12 -2.11 -4.21
CA ILE A 440 -3.72 -2.46 -4.06
C ILE A 440 -3.01 -2.46 -5.40
N VAL A 441 -1.72 -2.22 -5.34
CA VAL A 441 -0.76 -2.38 -6.43
C VAL A 441 0.42 -3.18 -5.88
N ASP A 442 0.74 -4.30 -6.50
CA ASP A 442 1.87 -5.15 -6.11
C ASP A 442 2.80 -5.34 -7.31
N SER A 443 4.08 -5.02 -7.15
CA SER A 443 5.07 -5.12 -8.21
C SER A 443 6.32 -5.84 -7.73
N ASP A 444 6.77 -6.81 -8.52
CA ASP A 444 8.00 -7.55 -8.23
C ASP A 444 9.28 -6.83 -8.69
N THR A 445 9.14 -5.83 -9.58
CA THR A 445 10.26 -5.18 -10.28
C THR A 445 10.51 -3.73 -9.88
N LEU A 446 9.70 -3.14 -8.97
CA LEU A 446 9.91 -1.76 -8.56
C LEU A 446 11.21 -1.58 -7.76
N PRO A 447 12.09 -0.66 -8.18
CA PRO A 447 13.29 -0.35 -7.43
C PRO A 447 12.92 0.43 -6.15
N LEU A 448 13.23 -0.17 -5.01
CA LEU A 448 13.08 0.45 -3.70
C LEU A 448 14.41 1.09 -3.28
N ASN A 449 14.33 2.14 -2.45
CA ASN A 449 15.50 2.60 -1.69
C ASN A 449 15.88 1.55 -0.63
N VAL A 450 17.01 1.74 0.01
CA VAL A 450 17.55 0.80 1.00
C VAL A 450 16.63 0.62 2.20
N SER A 451 15.93 1.68 2.64
CA SER A 451 14.96 1.62 3.76
C SER A 451 13.60 1.05 3.36
N ARG A 452 13.32 0.90 2.07
CA ARG A 452 12.01 0.51 1.54
C ARG A 452 10.84 1.42 1.96
N GLU A 453 11.14 2.61 2.47
CA GLU A 453 10.12 3.58 2.89
C GLU A 453 9.74 4.53 1.75
N MET A 454 10.64 4.76 0.81
CA MET A 454 10.43 5.66 -0.32
C MET A 454 10.78 4.97 -1.63
N LEU A 455 9.97 5.24 -2.64
CA LEU A 455 10.33 4.95 -4.03
C LEU A 455 11.22 6.08 -4.54
N GLN A 456 12.33 5.74 -5.15
CA GLN A 456 13.02 6.71 -5.98
C GLN A 456 12.07 7.14 -7.10
N GLN A 457 11.96 8.46 -7.39
CA GLN A 457 11.16 8.96 -8.52
C GLN A 457 11.62 8.28 -9.81
N HIS A 458 10.93 7.22 -10.18
CA HIS A 458 11.31 6.40 -11.33
C HIS A 458 10.28 6.55 -12.46
N SER A 459 10.74 6.46 -13.71
CA SER A 459 9.87 6.40 -14.90
C SER A 459 8.80 5.30 -14.80
N SER A 460 9.10 4.22 -14.06
CA SER A 460 8.20 3.12 -13.75
C SER A 460 6.90 3.56 -13.10
N LEU A 461 6.95 4.49 -12.12
CA LEU A 461 5.75 5.01 -11.46
C LEU A 461 4.82 5.74 -12.43
N LYS A 462 5.39 6.49 -13.38
CA LYS A 462 4.59 7.17 -14.42
C LYS A 462 3.86 6.18 -15.32
N THR A 463 4.49 5.04 -15.60
CA THR A 463 3.88 3.95 -16.39
C THR A 463 2.77 3.27 -15.60
N ILE A 464 2.99 2.96 -14.32
CA ILE A 464 1.96 2.40 -13.43
C ILE A 464 0.78 3.35 -13.34
N LYS A 465 1.00 4.63 -13.04
CA LYS A 465 -0.04 5.68 -12.98
C LYS A 465 -0.91 5.72 -14.23
N LYS A 466 -0.29 5.74 -15.41
CA LYS A 466 -1.04 5.75 -16.70
C LYS A 466 -1.91 4.50 -16.86
N LYS A 467 -1.38 3.31 -16.51
CA LYS A 467 -2.14 2.06 -16.59
C LYS A 467 -3.29 2.02 -15.58
N LEU A 468 -3.06 2.48 -14.34
CA LEU A 468 -4.08 2.57 -13.28
C LEU A 468 -5.22 3.52 -13.67
N ILE A 469 -4.90 4.74 -14.12
CA ILE A 469 -5.90 5.72 -14.56
C ILE A 469 -6.76 5.13 -15.69
N ARG A 470 -6.12 4.51 -16.68
CA ARG A 470 -6.84 3.88 -17.80
C ARG A 470 -7.82 2.82 -17.31
N LYS A 471 -7.38 1.92 -16.43
CA LYS A 471 -8.21 0.84 -15.88
C LYS A 471 -9.32 1.35 -14.97
N ALA A 472 -9.02 2.38 -14.16
CA ALA A 472 -10.02 3.05 -13.34
C ALA A 472 -11.15 3.67 -14.20
N LEU A 473 -10.79 4.42 -15.24
CA LEU A 473 -11.78 5.02 -16.15
C LEU A 473 -12.55 3.97 -16.97
N ASP A 474 -11.90 2.87 -17.36
CA ASP A 474 -12.58 1.75 -18.04
C ASP A 474 -13.57 1.05 -17.09
N MET A 475 -13.22 0.89 -15.80
CA MET A 475 -14.11 0.33 -14.77
C MET A 475 -15.33 1.22 -14.53
N ILE A 476 -15.15 2.54 -14.39
CA ILE A 476 -16.27 3.48 -14.23
C ILE A 476 -17.15 3.51 -15.48
N ARG A 477 -16.55 3.45 -16.68
CA ARG A 477 -17.28 3.37 -17.94
C ARG A 477 -18.13 2.09 -18.00
N LYS A 478 -17.60 0.97 -17.53
CA LYS A 478 -18.33 -0.30 -17.47
C LYS A 478 -19.60 -0.19 -16.62
N ILE A 479 -19.54 0.49 -15.45
CA ILE A 479 -20.75 0.74 -14.63
C ILE A 479 -21.80 1.52 -15.44
N ALA A 480 -21.36 2.53 -16.24
CA ALA A 480 -22.28 3.32 -17.06
C ALA A 480 -22.88 2.55 -18.23
N GLU A 481 -22.10 1.65 -18.87
CA GLU A 481 -22.54 0.84 -20.01
C GLU A 481 -23.43 -0.35 -19.59
N GLU A 482 -23.24 -0.86 -18.37
CA GLU A 482 -24.03 -1.97 -17.83
C GLU A 482 -25.34 -1.53 -17.17
N ASP A 483 -25.57 -0.20 -16.99
CA ASP A 483 -26.81 0.32 -16.43
C ASP A 483 -27.96 0.19 -17.44
N PRO A 484 -28.99 -0.61 -17.17
CA PRO A 484 -30.06 -0.89 -18.13
C PRO A 484 -30.98 0.29 -18.40
N ASP A 485 -30.93 1.38 -17.64
CA ASP A 485 -31.69 2.59 -17.94
C ASP A 485 -31.16 3.32 -19.20
N GLU A 486 -29.93 3.04 -19.63
CA GLU A 486 -29.33 3.59 -20.85
C GLU A 486 -29.61 2.77 -22.11
N TYR A 487 -29.93 1.47 -21.99
CA TYR A 487 -30.12 0.58 -23.16
C TYR A 487 -31.38 -0.30 -23.05
N SER A 488 -32.44 0.07 -23.75
CA SER A 488 -33.61 -0.77 -23.96
C SER A 488 -33.27 -1.93 -24.91
N ASN A 489 -32.94 -3.10 -24.38
CA ASN A 489 -32.74 -4.31 -25.14
C ASN A 489 -33.93 -5.28 -24.95
N LYS A 490 -34.65 -5.59 -26.03
CA LYS A 490 -35.92 -6.35 -26.01
C LYS A 490 -35.78 -7.88 -26.02
N ASP A 491 -34.56 -8.43 -26.15
CA ASP A 491 -34.34 -9.86 -26.40
C ASP A 491 -33.40 -10.55 -25.38
N LYS A 492 -33.72 -10.47 -24.07
CA LYS A 492 -32.90 -11.12 -23.03
C LYS A 492 -33.67 -12.14 -22.21
N THR A 493 -32.96 -13.17 -21.71
CA THR A 493 -33.47 -14.23 -20.84
C THR A 493 -33.89 -13.74 -19.47
N ASP A 494 -34.69 -14.50 -18.72
CA ASP A 494 -35.19 -14.05 -17.41
C ASP A 494 -34.12 -14.00 -16.34
N GLU A 495 -33.02 -14.77 -16.44
CA GLU A 495 -31.85 -14.69 -15.59
C GLU A 495 -31.05 -13.38 -15.84
N GLU A 496 -30.84 -13.04 -17.13
CA GLU A 496 -30.21 -11.77 -17.50
C GLU A 496 -31.04 -10.55 -17.08
N LYS A 497 -32.36 -10.67 -17.00
CA LYS A 497 -33.25 -9.61 -16.48
C LYS A 497 -33.15 -9.42 -14.99
N SER A 498 -32.90 -10.50 -14.22
CA SER A 498 -32.70 -10.44 -12.77
C SER A 498 -31.39 -9.74 -12.43
N GLU A 499 -30.29 -10.11 -13.09
CA GLU A 499 -28.99 -9.43 -12.91
C GLU A 499 -29.02 -7.96 -13.34
N MET A 500 -29.80 -7.65 -14.40
CA MET A 500 -29.99 -6.26 -14.85
C MET A 500 -30.84 -5.43 -13.89
N ALA A 501 -31.79 -6.06 -13.17
CA ALA A 501 -32.56 -5.35 -12.16
C ALA A 501 -31.69 -4.87 -10.99
N GLU A 502 -30.68 -5.65 -10.59
CA GLU A 502 -29.70 -5.25 -9.58
C GLU A 502 -28.76 -4.13 -10.05
N LYS A 503 -28.45 -4.09 -11.35
CA LYS A 503 -27.58 -3.07 -11.94
C LYS A 503 -28.30 -1.78 -12.31
N LYS A 504 -29.62 -1.76 -12.24
CA LYS A 504 -30.44 -0.60 -12.59
C LYS A 504 -30.20 0.57 -11.63
N GLY A 505 -29.83 1.72 -12.19
CA GLY A 505 -29.56 2.94 -11.44
C GLY A 505 -28.22 2.91 -10.71
N GLN A 506 -27.33 1.94 -10.96
CA GLN A 506 -25.99 1.89 -10.36
C GLN A 506 -25.15 3.10 -10.76
N TYR A 507 -25.21 3.50 -12.04
CA TYR A 507 -24.46 4.67 -12.48
C TYR A 507 -25.02 5.97 -11.89
N ALA A 508 -26.31 6.08 -11.70
CA ALA A 508 -26.92 7.23 -11.01
C ALA A 508 -26.45 7.32 -9.55
N LYS A 509 -26.35 6.19 -8.84
CA LYS A 509 -25.75 6.14 -7.48
C LYS A 509 -24.29 6.57 -7.52
N PHE A 510 -23.49 6.01 -8.42
CA PHE A 510 -22.09 6.41 -8.62
C PHE A 510 -21.97 7.91 -8.89
N TRP A 511 -22.82 8.46 -9.78
CA TRP A 511 -22.78 9.87 -10.12
C TRP A 511 -23.12 10.78 -8.95
N ASN A 512 -24.09 10.40 -8.13
CA ASN A 512 -24.45 11.17 -6.92
C ASN A 512 -23.29 11.25 -5.93
N GLU A 513 -22.55 10.16 -5.75
CA GLU A 513 -21.42 10.08 -4.82
C GLU A 513 -20.15 10.73 -5.39
N PHE A 514 -19.78 10.41 -6.63
CA PHE A 514 -18.46 10.71 -7.21
C PHE A 514 -18.50 11.66 -8.41
N GLY A 515 -19.66 12.16 -8.80
CA GLY A 515 -19.80 13.07 -9.96
C GLY A 515 -18.97 14.35 -9.83
N LYS A 516 -18.77 14.86 -8.59
CA LYS A 516 -17.87 15.98 -8.31
C LYS A 516 -16.43 15.65 -8.70
N SER A 517 -15.96 14.46 -8.31
CA SER A 517 -14.61 13.98 -8.60
C SER A 517 -14.37 13.88 -10.12
N ILE A 518 -15.34 13.36 -10.88
CA ILE A 518 -15.26 13.28 -12.33
C ILE A 518 -15.18 14.69 -12.96
N LYS A 519 -15.96 15.65 -12.46
CA LYS A 519 -15.92 17.05 -12.92
C LYS A 519 -14.55 17.70 -12.64
N LEU A 520 -13.96 17.46 -11.46
CA LEU A 520 -12.60 17.91 -11.13
C LEU A 520 -11.58 17.30 -12.09
N GLY A 521 -11.72 16.00 -12.40
CA GLY A 521 -10.85 15.32 -13.35
C GLY A 521 -10.84 15.95 -14.75
N ILE A 522 -11.97 16.49 -15.23
CA ILE A 522 -12.01 17.21 -16.51
C ILE A 522 -11.16 18.49 -16.49
N ILE A 523 -11.09 19.14 -15.35
CA ILE A 523 -10.29 20.36 -15.18
C ILE A 523 -8.81 20.01 -15.11
N GLU A 524 -8.46 19.02 -14.28
CA GLU A 524 -7.08 18.68 -13.91
C GLU A 524 -6.38 17.79 -14.94
N ASP A 525 -7.09 16.85 -15.56
CA ASP A 525 -6.51 15.84 -16.47
C ASP A 525 -6.85 16.09 -17.93
N ALA A 526 -6.09 16.97 -18.56
CA ALA A 526 -6.24 17.28 -19.98
C ALA A 526 -6.05 16.06 -20.89
N THR A 527 -5.22 15.09 -20.48
CA THR A 527 -4.92 13.87 -21.26
C THR A 527 -6.13 12.94 -21.35
N ASN A 528 -6.88 12.80 -20.27
CA ASN A 528 -8.05 11.91 -20.20
C ASN A 528 -9.38 12.66 -20.33
N ARG A 529 -9.36 13.98 -20.61
CA ARG A 529 -10.56 14.83 -20.69
C ARG A 529 -11.66 14.26 -21.55
N ASN A 530 -11.33 13.73 -22.72
CA ASN A 530 -12.32 13.15 -23.64
C ASN A 530 -12.98 11.85 -23.07
N ARG A 531 -12.24 11.07 -22.27
CA ARG A 531 -12.77 9.89 -21.59
C ARG A 531 -13.68 10.30 -20.44
N LEU A 532 -13.24 11.26 -19.65
CA LEU A 532 -14.00 11.81 -18.52
C LEU A 532 -15.29 12.51 -18.99
N ALA A 533 -15.26 13.21 -20.14
CA ALA A 533 -16.44 13.86 -20.70
C ALA A 533 -17.58 12.88 -21.00
N LYS A 534 -17.28 11.65 -21.42
CA LYS A 534 -18.28 10.59 -21.65
C LYS A 534 -18.95 10.08 -20.37
N LEU A 535 -18.29 10.27 -19.24
CA LEU A 535 -18.79 9.89 -17.92
C LEU A 535 -19.68 10.96 -17.29
N LEU A 536 -19.73 12.17 -17.85
CA LEU A 536 -20.56 13.26 -17.31
C LEU A 536 -22.05 12.95 -17.45
N ARG A 537 -22.80 13.38 -16.45
CA ARG A 537 -24.26 13.34 -16.46
C ARG A 537 -24.80 14.71 -16.05
N PHE A 538 -25.84 15.13 -16.74
CA PHE A 538 -26.52 16.40 -16.51
C PHE A 538 -28.04 16.20 -16.62
N GLU A 539 -28.77 16.98 -15.90
CA GLU A 539 -30.18 17.18 -16.21
C GLU A 539 -30.34 18.09 -17.42
N SER A 540 -31.36 17.89 -18.22
CA SER A 540 -31.66 18.76 -19.36
C SER A 540 -33.15 19.07 -19.44
N THR A 541 -33.48 20.08 -20.24
CA THR A 541 -34.89 20.44 -20.50
C THR A 541 -35.70 19.35 -21.23
N LYS A 542 -35.04 18.31 -21.74
CA LYS A 542 -35.68 17.17 -22.43
C LYS A 542 -35.37 15.82 -21.79
N SER A 543 -34.74 15.80 -20.64
CA SER A 543 -34.42 14.55 -19.95
C SER A 543 -35.48 14.10 -18.94
N ASP A 544 -36.61 14.81 -18.83
CA ASP A 544 -37.74 14.51 -17.95
C ASP A 544 -37.31 14.24 -16.48
N GLY A 545 -36.33 15.03 -16.00
CA GLY A 545 -35.78 14.91 -14.65
C GLY A 545 -34.76 13.76 -14.48
N LYS A 546 -34.43 13.03 -15.54
CA LYS A 546 -33.37 12.03 -15.53
C LYS A 546 -32.01 12.65 -15.86
N LEU A 547 -30.95 12.01 -15.37
CA LEU A 547 -29.59 12.36 -15.75
C LEU A 547 -29.29 11.87 -17.17
N ALA A 548 -28.80 12.74 -18.03
CA ALA A 548 -28.46 12.42 -19.42
C ALA A 548 -26.94 12.60 -19.67
N SER A 549 -26.39 11.78 -20.54
CA SER A 549 -25.01 11.90 -21.01
C SER A 549 -24.88 12.98 -22.10
N LEU A 550 -23.64 13.40 -22.39
CA LEU A 550 -23.40 14.29 -23.54
C LEU A 550 -23.70 13.61 -24.87
N ASP A 551 -23.45 12.32 -25.00
CA ASP A 551 -23.73 11.56 -26.22
C ASP A 551 -25.25 11.48 -26.48
N GLU A 552 -26.08 11.28 -25.44
CA GLU A 552 -27.54 11.35 -25.55
C GLU A 552 -28.04 12.74 -25.92
N TYR A 553 -27.45 13.80 -25.34
CA TYR A 553 -27.76 15.18 -25.74
C TYR A 553 -27.46 15.39 -27.23
N ILE A 554 -26.27 14.94 -27.69
CA ILE A 554 -25.86 15.07 -29.09
C ILE A 554 -26.82 14.30 -30.02
N SER A 555 -27.27 13.12 -29.62
CA SER A 555 -28.25 12.32 -30.43
C SER A 555 -29.59 13.01 -30.60
N ARG A 556 -29.99 13.87 -29.64
CA ARG A 556 -31.22 14.67 -29.66
C ARG A 556 -31.06 16.06 -30.26
N MET A 557 -29.84 16.44 -30.70
CA MET A 557 -29.55 17.72 -31.31
C MET A 557 -30.34 17.86 -32.65
N LYS A 558 -30.74 19.11 -32.94
CA LYS A 558 -31.43 19.40 -34.20
C LYS A 558 -30.49 19.36 -35.40
N PRO A 559 -30.99 19.04 -36.61
CA PRO A 559 -30.20 19.19 -37.82
C PRO A 559 -29.65 20.60 -37.97
N GLY A 560 -28.33 20.72 -38.11
CA GLY A 560 -27.64 22.02 -38.23
C GLY A 560 -27.27 22.71 -36.90
N GLN A 561 -27.62 22.12 -35.75
CA GLN A 561 -27.12 22.59 -34.45
C GLN A 561 -25.64 22.21 -34.32
N LYS A 562 -24.78 23.14 -33.99
CA LYS A 562 -23.32 22.94 -33.85
C LYS A 562 -22.87 22.92 -32.40
N ASP A 563 -23.63 23.56 -31.50
CA ASP A 563 -23.22 23.84 -30.14
C ASP A 563 -24.16 23.17 -29.13
N ILE A 564 -23.59 22.76 -28.00
CA ILE A 564 -24.32 22.29 -26.83
C ILE A 564 -24.71 23.53 -26.01
N PHE A 565 -26.01 23.70 -25.74
CA PHE A 565 -26.49 24.78 -24.88
C PHE A 565 -26.52 24.33 -23.44
N TYR A 566 -25.95 25.14 -22.54
CA TYR A 566 -25.96 24.85 -21.11
C TYR A 566 -26.26 26.12 -20.30
N ILE A 567 -26.80 25.93 -19.11
CA ILE A 567 -27.05 26.97 -18.14
C ILE A 567 -26.58 26.50 -16.76
N THR A 568 -26.00 27.45 -16.00
CA THR A 568 -25.51 27.18 -14.65
C THR A 568 -26.22 28.10 -13.64
N GLY A 569 -26.53 27.59 -12.46
CA GLY A 569 -27.15 28.37 -11.39
C GLY A 569 -27.13 27.63 -10.05
N SER A 570 -27.59 28.31 -8.99
CA SER A 570 -27.54 27.78 -7.62
C SER A 570 -28.61 26.71 -7.35
N SER A 571 -29.75 26.74 -8.06
CA SER A 571 -30.79 25.71 -7.93
C SER A 571 -31.53 25.49 -9.24
N LYS A 572 -32.13 24.31 -9.40
CA LYS A 572 -32.93 23.93 -10.57
C LYS A 572 -34.12 24.88 -10.79
N GLU A 573 -34.82 25.22 -9.70
CA GLU A 573 -36.01 26.10 -9.76
C GLU A 573 -35.63 27.52 -10.26
N GLN A 574 -34.45 28.00 -9.94
CA GLN A 574 -33.92 29.26 -10.39
C GLN A 574 -33.54 29.20 -11.86
N LEU A 575 -33.00 28.09 -12.32
CA LEU A 575 -32.62 27.87 -13.70
C LEU A 575 -33.85 27.77 -14.60
N GLU A 576 -34.88 27.03 -14.20
CA GLU A 576 -36.12 26.86 -14.95
C GLU A 576 -36.86 28.20 -15.21
N LYS A 577 -36.76 29.12 -14.25
CA LYS A 577 -37.35 30.49 -14.37
C LYS A 577 -36.45 31.51 -15.08
N SER A 578 -35.30 31.05 -15.60
CA SER A 578 -34.35 31.96 -16.22
C SER A 578 -34.83 32.52 -17.57
N PRO A 579 -34.85 33.85 -17.76
CA PRO A 579 -35.24 34.47 -19.04
C PRO A 579 -34.38 34.01 -20.22
N PHE A 580 -33.15 33.57 -19.95
CA PHE A 580 -32.23 33.08 -20.99
C PHE A 580 -32.69 31.75 -21.62
N LEU A 581 -33.49 30.94 -20.90
CA LEU A 581 -34.05 29.69 -21.42
C LEU A 581 -35.22 29.95 -22.39
N GLU A 582 -35.99 30.98 -22.17
CA GLU A 582 -37.24 31.22 -22.89
C GLU A 582 -37.10 31.18 -24.42
N ARG A 583 -36.04 31.82 -24.95
CA ARG A 583 -35.80 31.87 -26.41
C ARG A 583 -35.36 30.52 -26.97
N LEU A 584 -34.55 29.75 -26.21
CA LEU A 584 -34.08 28.44 -26.62
C LEU A 584 -35.22 27.42 -26.55
N THR A 585 -36.03 27.45 -25.49
CA THR A 585 -37.20 26.60 -25.29
C THR A 585 -38.28 26.85 -26.35
N LYS A 586 -38.60 28.13 -26.65
CA LYS A 586 -39.50 28.50 -27.72
C LYS A 586 -39.07 27.97 -29.10
N LYS A 587 -37.75 27.88 -29.32
CA LYS A 587 -37.19 27.25 -30.52
C LYS A 587 -37.00 25.75 -30.40
N ASN A 588 -37.46 25.18 -29.29
CA ASN A 588 -37.35 23.74 -28.96
C ASN A 588 -35.91 23.21 -29.04
N TYR A 589 -34.92 23.98 -28.58
CA TYR A 589 -33.56 23.51 -28.33
C TYR A 589 -33.49 22.89 -26.94
N GLU A 590 -32.71 21.80 -26.83
CA GLU A 590 -32.37 21.21 -25.53
C GLU A 590 -31.31 22.07 -24.84
N VAL A 591 -31.46 22.27 -23.54
CA VAL A 591 -30.50 22.98 -22.71
C VAL A 591 -30.14 22.13 -21.52
N SER A 592 -28.86 21.89 -21.33
CA SER A 592 -28.33 21.18 -20.16
C SER A 592 -28.25 22.12 -18.96
N SER A 593 -28.67 21.66 -17.78
CA SER A 593 -28.61 22.42 -16.54
C SER A 593 -27.54 21.84 -15.61
N SER A 594 -26.77 22.73 -14.98
CA SER A 594 -25.79 22.34 -13.96
C SER A 594 -25.94 23.24 -12.73
N SER A 595 -26.18 22.65 -11.58
CA SER A 595 -26.19 23.38 -10.32
C SER A 595 -24.77 23.81 -9.92
N LEU A 596 -24.63 25.08 -9.53
CA LEU A 596 -23.38 25.69 -9.03
C LEU A 596 -23.10 25.37 -7.56
N THR A 597 -23.98 24.65 -6.85
CA THR A 597 -23.78 24.30 -5.43
C THR A 597 -22.47 23.56 -5.15
N LEU A 598 -21.71 23.24 -6.17
CA LEU A 598 -20.42 22.55 -6.14
C LEU A 598 -19.20 23.48 -6.02
N TRP A 599 -19.38 24.82 -6.11
CA TRP A 599 -18.25 25.74 -6.18
C TRP A 599 -18.16 26.72 -5.00
N THR A 600 -19.12 26.70 -4.05
CA THR A 600 -19.21 27.70 -2.99
C THR A 600 -18.89 27.20 -1.59
N SER A 601 -18.39 25.99 -1.44
CA SER A 601 -17.95 25.44 -0.13
C SER A 601 -16.42 25.21 -0.07
N THR A 602 -15.67 26.13 -0.66
CA THR A 602 -14.23 26.31 -0.39
C THR A 602 -13.93 27.78 -0.17
#